data_a401f2e24ff196129534db08a9cb0882
#
_entry.id   a401f2e24ff196129534db08a9cb0882
#
_cell.length_a   1.000
_cell.length_b   1.000
_cell.length_c   1.000
_cell.angle_alpha   90.00
_cell.angle_beta   90.00
_cell.angle_gamma   90.00
#
_symmetry.space_group_name_H-M   'P 1'
#
loop_
_entity.id
_entity.type
_entity.pdbx_description
1 polymer ?
#
loop_
_entity_poly.entity_id
_entity_poly.type
_entity_poly.pdbx_seq_one_letter_code
_entity_poly.pdbx_strand_id
1 'polypeptide(L)'
;MRAVRFAVAVCSIAFCGAVAAPRLRMGQTSQPTKPTPLILAADEGERREFRTRPGVTFTVKIDPNTSGSEHMTVVTEDMSPGDKIPMHRHPHADELIFIQSGTAKVTLGDKVQEAHAGAIVFIPGDTWIGMENIGKDHLTHTDVWSAPGFQEYMRAISVPAGQPVIPLSKAELGELRKKFSHYGIYQ
;
A
#
# COMPACT_ATOMS: atom_id res chain seq x y z
N MET A 1 21.17 33.77 83.20
CA MET A 1 20.34 33.70 81.98
C MET A 1 21.19 33.12 80.83
N ARG A 2 21.00 31.89 80.47
CA ARG A 2 21.75 31.20 79.42
C ARG A 2 20.93 31.28 78.14
N ALA A 3 21.49 31.85 77.03
CA ALA A 3 20.91 31.93 75.73
C ALA A 3 21.18 30.62 74.98
N VAL A 4 20.11 29.97 74.54
CA VAL A 4 20.15 28.76 73.67
C VAL A 4 20.15 29.23 72.25
N ARG A 5 21.22 28.91 71.49
CA ARG A 5 21.32 29.12 70.03
C ARG A 5 20.80 27.88 69.32
N PHE A 6 19.73 28.04 68.55
CA PHE A 6 19.26 27.01 67.57
C PHE A 6 20.03 27.17 66.26
N ALA A 7 20.73 26.13 65.87
CA ALA A 7 21.34 26.03 64.55
C ALA A 7 20.29 25.37 63.59
N VAL A 8 19.93 26.11 62.53
CA VAL A 8 19.09 25.60 61.48
C VAL A 8 20.04 25.02 60.40
N ALA A 9 19.97 23.69 60.23
CA ALA A 9 20.65 23.00 59.15
C ALA A 9 19.80 23.07 57.86
N VAL A 10 20.29 23.79 56.85
CA VAL A 10 19.64 23.79 55.52
C VAL A 10 20.18 22.61 54.74
N CYS A 11 19.32 21.61 54.52
CA CYS A 11 19.61 20.44 53.69
C CYS A 11 19.27 20.78 52.25
N SER A 12 20.31 21.07 51.42
CA SER A 12 20.13 21.28 49.96
C SER A 12 20.03 19.94 49.27
N ILE A 13 18.81 19.57 48.83
CA ILE A 13 18.58 18.41 47.98
C ILE A 13 18.84 18.82 46.53
N ALA A 14 19.98 18.40 45.98
CA ALA A 14 20.24 18.53 44.55
C ALA A 14 19.42 17.48 43.78
N PHE A 15 18.39 17.95 43.08
CA PHE A 15 17.60 17.11 42.16
C PHE A 15 18.38 17.00 40.85
N CYS A 16 19.12 15.89 40.67
CA CYS A 16 19.77 15.55 39.40
C CYS A 16 18.74 14.87 38.50
N GLY A 17 18.01 15.71 37.73
CA GLY A 17 17.07 15.23 36.73
C GLY A 17 17.84 14.65 35.54
N ALA A 18 17.95 13.33 35.47
CA ALA A 18 18.42 12.65 34.25
C ALA A 18 17.33 12.76 33.16
N VAL A 19 17.57 13.67 32.19
CA VAL A 19 16.78 13.73 30.97
C VAL A 19 17.13 12.51 30.13
N ALA A 20 16.29 11.49 30.15
CA ALA A 20 16.40 10.33 29.26
C ALA A 20 16.12 10.77 27.82
N ALA A 21 17.13 10.79 26.98
CA ALA A 21 16.98 10.99 25.56
C ALA A 21 16.10 9.88 24.96
N PRO A 22 15.15 10.20 24.04
CA PRO A 22 14.35 9.18 23.39
C PRO A 22 15.27 8.27 22.58
N ARG A 23 15.38 7.01 22.98
CA ARG A 23 16.03 5.97 22.17
C ARG A 23 15.17 5.81 20.92
N LEU A 24 15.71 6.23 19.76
CA LEU A 24 15.19 5.80 18.46
C LEU A 24 15.14 4.26 18.49
N ARG A 25 13.93 3.70 18.49
CA ARG A 25 13.73 2.29 18.19
C ARG A 25 14.18 2.08 16.75
N MET A 26 15.38 1.55 16.58
CA MET A 26 15.79 0.96 15.31
C MET A 26 14.76 -0.08 14.93
N GLY A 27 14.23 0.02 13.69
CA GLY A 27 13.18 -0.83 13.19
C GLY A 27 13.49 -2.29 13.46
N GLN A 28 12.60 -2.95 14.16
CA GLN A 28 12.60 -4.40 14.23
C GLN A 28 12.40 -4.89 12.80
N THR A 29 13.41 -5.54 12.24
CA THR A 29 13.21 -6.43 11.09
C THR A 29 12.18 -7.45 11.53
N SER A 30 10.97 -7.32 11.02
CA SER A 30 9.91 -8.30 11.29
C SER A 30 10.42 -9.65 10.82
N GLN A 31 10.54 -10.60 11.75
CA GLN A 31 10.73 -12.01 11.39
C GLN A 31 9.59 -12.41 10.46
N PRO A 32 9.84 -13.20 9.40
CA PRO A 32 8.77 -13.66 8.54
C PRO A 32 7.70 -14.34 9.40
N THR A 33 6.52 -13.77 9.40
CA THR A 33 5.38 -14.32 10.13
C THR A 33 4.93 -15.56 9.38
N LYS A 34 4.81 -16.70 10.08
CA LYS A 34 4.23 -17.90 9.47
C LYS A 34 2.86 -17.56 8.87
N PRO A 35 2.59 -17.96 7.60
CA PRO A 35 1.29 -17.71 6.97
C PRO A 35 0.15 -18.19 7.86
N THR A 36 -0.84 -17.32 8.07
CA THR A 36 -1.99 -17.59 8.94
C THR A 36 -3.25 -17.70 8.08
N PRO A 37 -4.02 -18.80 8.20
CA PRO A 37 -5.32 -18.87 7.57
C PRO A 37 -6.22 -17.74 8.04
N LEU A 38 -6.89 -17.06 7.10
CA LEU A 38 -7.79 -15.95 7.43
C LEU A 38 -8.99 -15.92 6.46
N ILE A 39 -10.07 -15.31 6.93
CA ILE A 39 -11.25 -14.97 6.14
C ILE A 39 -11.42 -13.47 6.30
N LEU A 40 -11.46 -12.74 5.20
CA LEU A 40 -11.65 -11.29 5.20
C LEU A 40 -13.00 -10.95 4.57
N ALA A 41 -13.78 -10.12 5.25
CA ALA A 41 -14.97 -9.50 4.65
C ALA A 41 -14.57 -8.54 3.51
N ALA A 42 -15.56 -8.11 2.72
CA ALA A 42 -15.29 -7.26 1.55
C ALA A 42 -14.58 -5.95 1.89
N ASP A 43 -14.88 -5.36 3.05
CA ASP A 43 -14.33 -4.10 3.57
C ASP A 43 -13.09 -4.26 4.47
N GLU A 44 -12.69 -5.49 4.80
CA GLU A 44 -11.52 -5.75 5.64
C GLU A 44 -10.22 -5.77 4.83
N GLY A 45 -9.12 -5.32 5.45
CA GLY A 45 -7.77 -5.25 4.90
C GLY A 45 -7.17 -3.84 5.07
N GLU A 46 -6.01 -3.62 4.49
CA GLU A 46 -5.34 -2.33 4.51
C GLU A 46 -5.87 -1.43 3.39
N ARG A 47 -6.86 -0.57 3.71
CA ARG A 47 -7.48 0.34 2.74
C ARG A 47 -6.66 1.61 2.58
N ARG A 48 -6.41 1.98 1.33
CA ARG A 48 -5.59 3.12 0.94
C ARG A 48 -6.20 3.88 -0.23
N GLU A 49 -5.77 5.14 -0.43
CA GLU A 49 -6.17 5.98 -1.56
C GLU A 49 -4.93 6.44 -2.35
N PHE A 50 -4.99 6.35 -3.67
CA PHE A 50 -3.87 6.71 -4.53
C PHE A 50 -3.63 8.22 -4.57
N ARG A 51 -2.37 8.62 -4.38
CA ARG A 51 -1.91 9.99 -4.60
C ARG A 51 -1.78 10.34 -6.10
N THR A 52 -1.72 9.33 -6.94
CA THR A 52 -1.63 9.46 -8.41
C THR A 52 -2.98 9.51 -9.09
N ARG A 53 -4.03 9.03 -8.41
CA ARG A 53 -5.42 8.94 -8.87
C ARG A 53 -6.36 9.25 -7.70
N PRO A 54 -6.49 10.56 -7.30
CA PRO A 54 -7.36 10.93 -6.17
C PRO A 54 -8.80 10.45 -6.38
N GLY A 55 -9.41 9.91 -5.33
CA GLY A 55 -10.74 9.30 -5.38
C GLY A 55 -10.74 7.80 -5.70
N VAL A 56 -9.60 7.24 -6.13
CA VAL A 56 -9.46 5.80 -6.37
C VAL A 56 -8.84 5.13 -5.16
N THR A 57 -9.53 4.13 -4.64
CA THR A 57 -9.08 3.39 -3.46
C THR A 57 -8.74 1.94 -3.80
N PHE A 58 -7.84 1.37 -3.01
CA PHE A 58 -7.54 -0.05 -3.04
C PHE A 58 -7.41 -0.60 -1.62
N THR A 59 -7.53 -1.93 -1.50
CA THR A 59 -7.38 -2.63 -0.23
C THR A 59 -6.43 -3.80 -0.40
N VAL A 60 -5.30 -3.78 0.30
CA VAL A 60 -4.41 -4.94 0.36
C VAL A 60 -5.06 -5.98 1.26
N LYS A 61 -5.39 -7.13 0.69
CA LYS A 61 -6.04 -8.26 1.36
C LYS A 61 -5.02 -9.27 1.87
N ILE A 62 -4.13 -9.69 0.99
CA ILE A 62 -3.14 -10.73 1.23
C ILE A 62 -1.77 -10.22 0.80
N ASP A 63 -0.81 -10.25 1.70
CA ASP A 63 0.60 -10.03 1.42
C ASP A 63 1.46 -10.50 2.61
N PRO A 64 2.80 -10.37 2.59
CA PRO A 64 3.64 -10.73 3.72
C PRO A 64 3.29 -10.01 5.03
N ASN A 65 2.78 -8.77 4.97
CA ASN A 65 2.46 -7.99 6.16
C ASN A 65 1.07 -8.31 6.75
N THR A 66 0.09 -8.61 5.90
CA THR A 66 -1.30 -8.87 6.32
C THR A 66 -1.55 -10.32 6.71
N SER A 67 -0.99 -11.27 5.97
CA SER A 67 -1.24 -12.71 6.13
C SER A 67 0.01 -13.55 6.35
N GLY A 68 1.20 -12.98 6.21
CA GLY A 68 2.46 -13.71 6.17
C GLY A 68 2.70 -14.50 4.86
N SER A 69 1.90 -14.28 3.82
CA SER A 69 2.07 -14.97 2.54
C SER A 69 3.30 -14.44 1.79
N GLU A 70 4.24 -15.31 1.48
CA GLU A 70 5.42 -15.01 0.65
C GLU A 70 5.25 -15.45 -0.82
N HIS A 71 4.06 -15.95 -1.19
CA HIS A 71 3.83 -16.58 -2.49
C HIS A 71 2.81 -15.85 -3.35
N MET A 72 2.08 -14.90 -2.78
CA MET A 72 1.09 -14.11 -3.52
C MET A 72 0.79 -12.79 -2.84
N THR A 73 0.29 -11.87 -3.64
CA THR A 73 -0.38 -10.65 -3.17
C THR A 73 -1.78 -10.60 -3.74
N VAL A 74 -2.76 -10.19 -2.93
CA VAL A 74 -4.14 -9.97 -3.35
C VAL A 74 -4.55 -8.56 -2.96
N VAL A 75 -5.03 -7.80 -3.94
CA VAL A 75 -5.52 -6.42 -3.76
C VAL A 75 -6.89 -6.31 -4.42
N THR A 76 -7.80 -5.60 -3.80
CA THR A 76 -9.04 -5.14 -4.45
C THR A 76 -8.91 -3.66 -4.75
N GLU A 77 -9.34 -3.23 -5.93
CA GLU A 77 -9.34 -1.83 -6.34
C GLU A 77 -10.74 -1.38 -6.75
N ASP A 78 -11.06 -0.12 -6.47
CA ASP A 78 -12.32 0.53 -6.80
C ASP A 78 -12.02 1.78 -7.63
N MET A 79 -12.30 1.69 -8.93
CA MET A 79 -12.02 2.73 -9.92
C MET A 79 -13.29 3.53 -10.25
N SER A 80 -13.21 4.85 -10.13
CA SER A 80 -14.27 5.75 -10.58
C SER A 80 -14.46 5.69 -12.11
N PRO A 81 -15.64 6.08 -12.63
CA PRO A 81 -15.84 6.20 -14.08
C PRO A 81 -14.77 7.05 -14.77
N GLY A 82 -14.20 6.54 -15.84
CA GLY A 82 -13.16 7.23 -16.63
C GLY A 82 -11.73 7.11 -16.05
N ASP A 83 -11.56 6.50 -14.87
CA ASP A 83 -10.22 6.29 -14.32
C ASP A 83 -9.44 5.24 -15.11
N LYS A 84 -8.11 5.34 -15.05
CA LYS A 84 -7.20 4.52 -15.85
C LYS A 84 -6.02 4.02 -15.04
N ILE A 85 -5.74 2.73 -15.22
CA ILE A 85 -4.45 2.14 -14.88
C ILE A 85 -3.56 2.31 -16.11
N PRO A 86 -2.46 3.08 -16.02
CA PRO A 86 -1.57 3.30 -17.15
C PRO A 86 -0.90 2.00 -17.61
N MET A 87 -0.44 1.98 -18.87
CA MET A 87 0.31 0.82 -19.39
C MET A 87 1.55 0.53 -18.53
N HIS A 88 1.60 -0.69 -18.03
CA HIS A 88 2.70 -1.19 -17.20
C HIS A 88 2.86 -2.70 -17.39
N ARG A 89 3.91 -3.27 -16.83
CA ARG A 89 4.17 -4.71 -16.82
C ARG A 89 4.88 -5.12 -15.54
N HIS A 90 4.72 -6.38 -15.16
CA HIS A 90 5.36 -6.99 -13.99
C HIS A 90 6.45 -7.97 -14.44
N PRO A 91 7.76 -7.61 -14.34
CA PRO A 91 8.84 -8.44 -14.90
C PRO A 91 8.94 -9.85 -14.31
N HIS A 92 8.52 -10.04 -13.06
CA HIS A 92 8.79 -11.25 -12.28
C HIS A 92 7.54 -11.86 -11.62
N ALA A 93 6.35 -11.45 -12.04
CA ALA A 93 5.09 -11.99 -11.52
C ALA A 93 4.07 -12.12 -12.63
N ASP A 94 3.35 -13.22 -12.65
CA ASP A 94 2.08 -13.30 -13.36
C ASP A 94 1.03 -12.54 -12.56
N GLU A 95 0.06 -11.98 -13.27
CA GLU A 95 -1.07 -11.30 -12.67
C GLU A 95 -2.38 -11.89 -13.18
N LEU A 96 -3.37 -11.97 -12.29
CA LEU A 96 -4.74 -12.29 -12.62
C LEU A 96 -5.63 -11.15 -12.13
N ILE A 97 -6.44 -10.59 -13.02
CA ILE A 97 -7.47 -9.61 -12.67
C ILE A 97 -8.84 -10.27 -12.78
N PHE A 98 -9.61 -10.25 -11.70
CA PHE A 98 -11.00 -10.67 -11.66
C PHE A 98 -11.90 -9.44 -11.58
N ILE A 99 -12.72 -9.22 -12.63
CA ILE A 99 -13.68 -8.11 -12.65
C ILE A 99 -14.90 -8.51 -11.81
N GLN A 100 -15.12 -7.79 -10.70
CA GLN A 100 -16.23 -8.04 -9.78
C GLN A 100 -17.50 -7.29 -10.18
N SER A 101 -17.31 -6.02 -10.63
CA SER A 101 -18.42 -5.18 -11.10
C SER A 101 -17.93 -4.16 -12.13
N GLY A 102 -18.85 -3.59 -12.90
CA GLY A 102 -18.54 -2.54 -13.88
C GLY A 102 -18.08 -3.10 -15.24
N THR A 103 -17.51 -2.21 -16.05
CA THR A 103 -17.02 -2.54 -17.41
C THR A 103 -15.65 -1.91 -17.62
N ALA A 104 -14.66 -2.75 -17.87
CA ALA A 104 -13.30 -2.36 -18.16
C ALA A 104 -13.01 -2.44 -19.67
N LYS A 105 -12.24 -1.47 -20.18
CA LYS A 105 -11.48 -1.66 -21.42
C LYS A 105 -10.06 -2.09 -21.03
N VAL A 106 -9.70 -3.30 -21.41
CA VAL A 106 -8.40 -3.90 -21.10
C VAL A 106 -7.54 -3.86 -22.34
N THR A 107 -6.32 -3.34 -22.22
CA THR A 107 -5.25 -3.41 -23.23
C THR A 107 -4.22 -4.41 -22.73
N LEU A 108 -4.06 -5.53 -23.43
CA LEU A 108 -3.15 -6.63 -23.06
C LEU A 108 -2.22 -6.93 -24.24
N GLY A 109 -0.96 -6.49 -24.16
CA GLY A 109 -0.08 -6.46 -25.31
C GLY A 109 -0.68 -5.64 -26.46
N ASP A 110 -0.89 -6.29 -27.60
CA ASP A 110 -1.49 -5.67 -28.81
C ASP A 110 -3.02 -5.83 -28.86
N LYS A 111 -3.62 -6.48 -27.86
CA LYS A 111 -5.06 -6.74 -27.83
C LYS A 111 -5.79 -5.72 -26.99
N VAL A 112 -6.95 -5.26 -27.46
CA VAL A 112 -7.87 -4.42 -26.71
C VAL A 112 -9.22 -5.11 -26.67
N GLN A 113 -9.78 -5.30 -25.48
CA GLN A 113 -11.06 -5.97 -25.28
C GLN A 113 -11.82 -5.35 -24.10
N GLU A 114 -13.13 -5.34 -24.18
CA GLU A 114 -14.00 -5.05 -23.04
C GLU A 114 -14.10 -6.28 -22.13
N ALA A 115 -14.05 -6.06 -20.83
CA ALA A 115 -14.24 -7.05 -19.79
C ALA A 115 -15.34 -6.60 -18.84
N HIS A 116 -16.32 -7.46 -18.60
CA HIS A 116 -17.48 -7.20 -17.74
C HIS A 116 -17.37 -8.02 -16.45
N ALA A 117 -18.27 -7.76 -15.51
CA ALA A 117 -18.38 -8.53 -14.26
C ALA A 117 -18.35 -10.05 -14.52
N GLY A 118 -17.51 -10.77 -13.79
CA GLY A 118 -17.24 -12.20 -13.94
C GLY A 118 -16.09 -12.54 -14.91
N ALA A 119 -15.57 -11.55 -15.66
CA ALA A 119 -14.41 -11.78 -16.52
C ALA A 119 -13.13 -11.99 -15.70
N ILE A 120 -12.23 -12.80 -16.25
CA ILE A 120 -10.86 -13.02 -15.76
C ILE A 120 -9.89 -12.59 -16.86
N VAL A 121 -8.89 -11.77 -16.48
CA VAL A 121 -7.77 -11.40 -17.33
C VAL A 121 -6.53 -12.06 -16.76
N PHE A 122 -5.88 -12.92 -17.53
CA PHE A 122 -4.60 -13.52 -17.14
C PHE A 122 -3.47 -12.82 -17.89
N ILE A 123 -2.50 -12.33 -17.17
CA ILE A 123 -1.36 -11.53 -17.63
C ILE A 123 -0.09 -12.28 -17.26
N PRO A 124 0.55 -12.99 -18.21
CA PRO A 124 1.87 -13.58 -17.97
C PRO A 124 2.89 -12.50 -17.63
N GLY A 125 3.86 -12.86 -16.82
CA GLY A 125 4.96 -11.97 -16.47
C GLY A 125 5.57 -11.27 -17.68
N ASP A 126 5.99 -10.04 -17.51
CA ASP A 126 6.58 -9.17 -18.53
C ASP A 126 5.63 -8.76 -19.69
N THR A 127 4.32 -8.98 -19.54
CA THR A 127 3.31 -8.58 -20.52
C THR A 127 2.76 -7.19 -20.21
N TRP A 128 2.68 -6.31 -21.21
CA TRP A 128 2.10 -4.98 -21.07
C TRP A 128 0.59 -5.05 -20.84
N ILE A 129 0.12 -4.38 -19.79
CA ILE A 129 -1.28 -4.28 -19.39
C ILE A 129 -1.64 -2.84 -19.07
N GLY A 130 -2.83 -2.44 -19.47
CA GLY A 130 -3.50 -1.20 -19.05
C GLY A 130 -5.00 -1.43 -18.98
N MET A 131 -5.67 -0.69 -18.13
CA MET A 131 -7.12 -0.83 -17.94
C MET A 131 -7.78 0.54 -17.78
N GLU A 132 -8.99 0.68 -18.29
CA GLU A 132 -9.81 1.89 -18.17
C GLU A 132 -11.23 1.51 -17.74
N ASN A 133 -11.78 2.17 -16.74
CA ASN A 133 -13.21 2.07 -16.45
C ASN A 133 -14.00 2.86 -17.49
N ILE A 134 -14.63 2.17 -18.42
CA ILE A 134 -15.46 2.75 -19.50
C ILE A 134 -16.95 2.74 -19.15
N GLY A 135 -17.31 2.20 -17.99
CA GLY A 135 -18.69 2.19 -17.49
C GLY A 135 -19.11 3.54 -16.90
N LYS A 136 -20.39 3.62 -16.54
CA LYS A 136 -20.98 4.79 -15.85
C LYS A 136 -20.87 4.67 -14.33
N ASP A 137 -20.70 3.44 -13.85
CA ASP A 137 -20.60 3.10 -12.44
C ASP A 137 -19.15 2.74 -12.07
N HIS A 138 -18.89 2.54 -10.79
CA HIS A 138 -17.60 2.09 -10.30
C HIS A 138 -17.25 0.71 -10.88
N LEU A 139 -15.99 0.56 -11.26
CA LEU A 139 -15.39 -0.71 -11.64
C LEU A 139 -14.62 -1.25 -10.44
N THR A 140 -15.07 -2.39 -9.91
CA THR A 140 -14.34 -3.09 -8.86
C THR A 140 -13.70 -4.35 -9.41
N HIS A 141 -12.45 -4.57 -9.05
CA HIS A 141 -11.70 -5.75 -9.46
C HIS A 141 -10.79 -6.25 -8.34
N THR A 142 -10.36 -7.50 -8.48
CA THR A 142 -9.36 -8.11 -7.61
C THR A 142 -8.16 -8.49 -8.44
N ASP A 143 -7.00 -7.99 -8.04
CA ASP A 143 -5.70 -8.33 -8.62
C ASP A 143 -5.00 -9.37 -7.74
N VAL A 144 -4.44 -10.40 -8.37
CA VAL A 144 -3.65 -11.43 -7.73
C VAL A 144 -2.31 -11.54 -8.44
N TRP A 145 -1.22 -11.22 -7.76
CA TRP A 145 0.14 -11.44 -8.28
C TRP A 145 0.72 -12.74 -7.70
N SER A 146 1.39 -13.50 -8.55
CA SER A 146 2.06 -14.77 -8.20
C SER A 146 3.29 -14.58 -7.31
N ALA A 147 3.71 -13.34 -7.06
CA ALA A 147 4.80 -12.99 -6.15
C ALA A 147 4.50 -11.66 -5.45
N PRO A 148 4.86 -11.49 -4.17
CA PRO A 148 4.76 -10.21 -3.49
C PRO A 148 5.78 -9.19 -4.01
N GLY A 149 5.47 -7.90 -3.79
CA GLY A 149 6.39 -6.79 -4.04
C GLY A 149 5.73 -5.58 -4.67
N PHE A 150 4.84 -5.76 -5.65
CA PHE A 150 4.16 -4.64 -6.31
C PHE A 150 3.27 -3.83 -5.35
N GLN A 151 2.66 -4.46 -4.35
CA GLN A 151 1.89 -3.78 -3.31
C GLN A 151 2.74 -2.75 -2.52
N GLU A 152 4.06 -2.94 -2.43
CA GLU A 152 4.94 -1.94 -1.80
C GLU A 152 5.06 -0.66 -2.64
N TYR A 153 5.07 -0.79 -3.96
CA TYR A 153 4.95 0.38 -4.84
C TYR A 153 3.59 1.06 -4.67
N MET A 154 2.49 0.29 -4.63
CA MET A 154 1.14 0.84 -4.40
C MET A 154 1.07 1.59 -3.05
N ARG A 155 1.68 1.05 -1.99
CA ARG A 155 1.81 1.75 -0.69
C ARG A 155 2.58 3.06 -0.82
N ALA A 156 3.68 3.06 -1.55
CA ALA A 156 4.52 4.25 -1.70
C ALA A 156 3.85 5.40 -2.47
N ILE A 157 2.90 5.09 -3.37
CA ILE A 157 2.15 6.08 -4.16
C ILE A 157 0.76 6.38 -3.59
N SER A 158 0.48 6.02 -2.34
CA SER A 158 -0.83 6.16 -1.70
C SER A 158 -0.72 6.64 -0.25
N VAL A 159 -1.85 6.96 0.35
CA VAL A 159 -2.01 7.24 1.78
C VAL A 159 -3.06 6.30 2.37
N PRO A 160 -3.08 6.05 3.69
CA PRO A 160 -4.21 5.38 4.34
C PRO A 160 -5.52 6.09 3.99
N ALA A 161 -6.57 5.34 3.69
CA ALA A 161 -7.87 5.92 3.33
C ALA A 161 -8.39 6.86 4.42
N GLY A 162 -8.95 8.00 4.01
CA GLY A 162 -9.42 9.06 4.92
C GLY A 162 -8.34 10.05 5.37
N GLN A 163 -7.10 9.87 4.96
CA GLN A 163 -6.05 10.88 5.16
C GLN A 163 -6.02 11.87 3.98
N PRO A 164 -5.54 13.11 4.20
CA PRO A 164 -5.40 14.08 3.13
C PRO A 164 -4.55 13.55 1.97
N VAL A 165 -5.09 13.59 0.76
CA VAL A 165 -4.39 13.14 -0.46
C VAL A 165 -3.66 14.33 -1.07
N ILE A 166 -2.34 14.34 -0.94
CA ILE A 166 -1.47 15.32 -1.60
C ILE A 166 -0.90 14.65 -2.85
N PRO A 167 -1.24 15.11 -4.07
CA PRO A 167 -0.74 14.53 -5.31
C PRO A 167 0.79 14.46 -5.36
N LEU A 168 1.32 13.41 -5.95
CA LEU A 168 2.75 13.31 -6.24
C LEU A 168 3.14 14.24 -7.39
N SER A 169 4.27 14.91 -7.26
CA SER A 169 4.90 15.57 -8.40
C SER A 169 5.41 14.52 -9.41
N LYS A 170 5.60 14.94 -10.67
CA LYS A 170 6.18 14.07 -11.70
C LYS A 170 7.57 13.54 -11.31
N ALA A 171 8.38 14.38 -10.63
CA ALA A 171 9.71 13.98 -10.17
C ALA A 171 9.63 12.90 -9.08
N GLU A 172 8.80 13.09 -8.04
CA GLU A 172 8.59 12.09 -6.98
C GLU A 172 8.08 10.76 -7.55
N LEU A 173 7.10 10.82 -8.46
CA LEU A 173 6.58 9.62 -9.10
C LEU A 173 7.66 8.91 -9.94
N GLY A 174 8.49 9.66 -10.65
CA GLY A 174 9.61 9.13 -11.43
C GLY A 174 10.62 8.39 -10.55
N GLU A 175 11.01 8.95 -9.42
CA GLU A 175 11.92 8.30 -8.45
C GLU A 175 11.30 7.04 -7.84
N LEU A 176 10.00 7.07 -7.51
CA LEU A 176 9.31 5.89 -6.99
C LEU A 176 9.24 4.77 -8.05
N ARG A 177 8.89 5.08 -9.30
CA ARG A 177 8.89 4.11 -10.40
C ARG A 177 10.27 3.49 -10.63
N LYS A 178 11.33 4.28 -10.56
CA LYS A 178 12.71 3.79 -10.65
C LYS A 178 13.06 2.87 -9.48
N LYS A 179 12.74 3.28 -8.25
CA LYS A 179 12.98 2.50 -7.03
C LYS A 179 12.31 1.13 -7.08
N PHE A 180 11.09 1.06 -7.59
CA PHE A 180 10.27 -0.15 -7.63
C PHE A 180 10.23 -0.83 -9.00
N SER A 181 11.14 -0.48 -9.93
CA SER A 181 11.16 -1.03 -11.30
C SER A 181 11.34 -2.55 -11.37
N HIS A 182 11.84 -3.17 -10.29
CA HIS A 182 11.89 -4.62 -10.18
C HIS A 182 10.50 -5.27 -10.15
N TYR A 183 9.49 -4.57 -9.62
CA TYR A 183 8.13 -5.08 -9.47
C TYR A 183 7.15 -4.57 -10.53
N GLY A 184 7.42 -3.40 -11.10
CA GLY A 184 6.57 -2.82 -12.14
C GLY A 184 7.31 -1.80 -12.99
N ILE A 185 7.13 -1.90 -14.32
CA ILE A 185 7.70 -0.98 -15.30
C ILE A 185 6.54 -0.27 -16.01
N TYR A 186 6.63 1.04 -16.13
CA TYR A 186 5.62 1.92 -16.75
C TYR A 186 6.12 2.49 -18.07
N GLN A 187 5.20 2.67 -19.04
CA GLN A 187 5.44 3.45 -20.24
C GLN A 187 5.41 4.96 -19.96
#